data_04b670025b49b4ea04364346e2cc6946
#
_entry.id   04b670025b49b4ea04364346e2cc6946
#
_cell.length_a   1.000
_cell.length_b   1.000
_cell.length_c   1.000
_cell.angle_alpha   90.00
_cell.angle_beta   90.00
_cell.angle_gamma   90.00
#
_symmetry.space_group_name_H-M   'P 1'
#
loop_
_entity.id
_entity.type
_entity.pdbx_description
1 polymer ?
#
loop_
_entity_poly.entity_id
_entity_poly.type
_entity_poly.pdbx_seq_one_letter_code
_entity_poly.pdbx_strand_id
1 'polypeptide(L)'
;MPITSLNGQCSCMKYAIKSVIKSGLNAFGIEIYRNRGGGIGKIVGFFGEIRARGFTPRGIIDVGANRGDWTRLALSIFPDASVIMIEPQDEMQPYLSKLCSNVAGCHYVKAGAGRVAGELVQTIWPDLAGSSFLPEVDRGQLQSGKQRTTQVVTIDSLLSETYPEFVPDLIKLDIQGFELEALSGAETTFGRTEVFIVETSLFGFLPRQPVTREVISFMFDRGYELYDITGYQRRPYDGALGQADLAFVKAEGRFRAETKW
;
A
#
# COMPACT_ATOMS: atom_id res chain seq x y z
N MET A 1 -53.40 31.98 14.44
CA MET A 1 -52.80 31.90 13.09
C MET A 1 -51.42 31.27 13.23
N PRO A 2 -51.15 30.09 12.66
CA PRO A 2 -49.85 29.44 12.79
C PRO A 2 -48.87 29.99 11.72
N ILE A 3 -47.66 30.28 12.14
CA ILE A 3 -46.56 30.67 11.29
C ILE A 3 -46.03 29.40 10.62
N THR A 4 -46.34 29.22 9.34
CA THR A 4 -45.88 28.10 8.52
C THR A 4 -44.42 28.31 8.09
N SER A 5 -43.63 27.29 8.29
CA SER A 5 -42.15 27.18 8.14
C SER A 5 -41.65 27.47 6.72
N LEU A 6 -40.77 28.46 6.60
CA LEU A 6 -39.99 28.78 5.41
C LEU A 6 -38.78 27.84 5.18
N ASN A 7 -38.60 26.81 5.99
CA ASN A 7 -37.41 25.93 5.95
C ASN A 7 -37.48 24.82 4.91
N GLY A 8 -38.63 24.46 4.37
CA GLY A 8 -38.78 23.35 3.40
C GLY A 8 -38.36 23.72 1.96
N GLN A 9 -38.60 24.95 1.52
CA GLN A 9 -38.29 25.40 0.13
C GLN A 9 -36.81 25.63 -0.14
N CYS A 10 -36.05 26.02 0.87
CA CYS A 10 -34.59 26.25 0.75
C CYS A 10 -33.78 24.93 0.54
N SER A 11 -34.26 23.82 1.08
CA SER A 11 -33.61 22.52 0.91
C SER A 11 -33.80 21.95 -0.48
N CYS A 12 -35.01 22.03 -1.04
CA CYS A 12 -35.33 21.52 -2.38
C CYS A 12 -34.58 22.29 -3.49
N MET A 13 -34.47 23.61 -3.37
CA MET A 13 -33.78 24.46 -4.32
C MET A 13 -32.26 24.20 -4.33
N LYS A 14 -31.66 23.91 -3.16
CA LYS A 14 -30.24 23.51 -3.06
C LYS A 14 -29.95 22.15 -3.70
N TYR A 15 -30.89 21.21 -3.63
CA TYR A 15 -30.77 19.91 -4.31
C TYR A 15 -30.89 20.04 -5.84
N ALA A 16 -31.82 20.84 -6.33
CA ALA A 16 -32.01 21.08 -7.77
C ALA A 16 -30.79 21.76 -8.42
N ILE A 17 -30.23 22.79 -7.77
CA ILE A 17 -29.02 23.47 -8.25
C ILE A 17 -27.82 22.53 -8.30
N LYS A 18 -27.64 21.69 -7.28
CA LYS A 18 -26.54 20.69 -7.26
C LYS A 18 -26.67 19.63 -8.35
N SER A 19 -27.90 19.20 -8.65
CA SER A 19 -28.17 18.23 -9.73
C SER A 19 -27.84 18.81 -11.10
N VAL A 20 -28.23 20.05 -11.37
CA VAL A 20 -27.95 20.73 -12.65
C VAL A 20 -26.46 20.96 -12.85
N ILE A 21 -25.74 21.42 -11.82
CA ILE A 21 -24.29 21.62 -11.87
C ILE A 21 -23.57 20.27 -12.11
N LYS A 22 -23.99 19.21 -11.42
CA LYS A 22 -23.40 17.86 -11.59
C LYS A 22 -23.63 17.33 -13.02
N SER A 23 -24.84 17.49 -13.58
CA SER A 23 -25.13 17.07 -14.96
C SER A 23 -24.37 17.88 -16.00
N GLY A 24 -24.21 19.20 -15.81
CA GLY A 24 -23.43 20.05 -16.70
C GLY A 24 -21.95 19.68 -16.71
N LEU A 25 -21.38 19.41 -15.57
CA LEU A 25 -19.95 19.02 -15.45
C LEU A 25 -19.67 17.61 -15.99
N ASN A 26 -20.58 16.67 -15.79
CA ASN A 26 -20.47 15.33 -16.38
C ASN A 26 -20.48 15.38 -17.93
N ALA A 27 -21.18 16.33 -18.53
CA ALA A 27 -21.16 16.50 -19.98
C ALA A 27 -19.78 16.95 -20.55
N PHE A 28 -18.92 17.51 -19.66
CA PHE A 28 -17.53 17.86 -19.97
C PHE A 28 -16.52 16.86 -19.44
N GLY A 29 -16.95 15.67 -19.01
CA GLY A 29 -16.08 14.64 -18.43
C GLY A 29 -15.54 14.99 -17.04
N ILE A 30 -16.14 15.98 -16.34
CA ILE A 30 -15.75 16.40 -15.00
C ILE A 30 -16.71 15.75 -14.00
N GLU A 31 -16.22 14.77 -13.25
CA GLU A 31 -16.95 14.17 -12.14
C GLU A 31 -16.66 14.90 -10.84
N ILE A 32 -17.71 15.44 -10.20
CA ILE A 32 -17.59 16.01 -8.84
C ILE A 32 -18.08 14.97 -7.85
N TYR A 33 -17.14 14.43 -7.08
CA TYR A 33 -17.46 13.65 -5.91
C TYR A 33 -17.55 14.53 -4.67
N ARG A 34 -18.57 14.32 -3.85
CA ARG A 34 -18.65 14.94 -2.54
C ARG A 34 -17.57 14.26 -1.67
N ASN A 35 -16.48 14.99 -1.41
CA ASN A 35 -15.37 14.50 -0.62
C ASN A 35 -15.85 14.31 0.84
N ARG A 36 -16.35 13.12 1.15
CA ARG A 36 -16.54 12.64 2.53
C ARG A 36 -15.39 11.74 2.99
N GLY A 37 -14.39 11.60 2.21
CA GLY A 37 -13.19 10.79 2.32
C GLY A 37 -12.50 10.85 0.97
N GLY A 38 -11.22 10.63 0.88
CA GLY A 38 -10.49 10.64 -0.40
C GLY A 38 -11.19 9.75 -1.43
N GLY A 39 -11.23 10.17 -2.69
CA GLY A 39 -11.76 9.33 -3.77
C GLY A 39 -11.03 8.00 -3.85
N ILE A 40 -11.69 6.95 -4.37
CA ILE A 40 -11.09 5.63 -4.62
C ILE A 40 -9.72 5.79 -5.28
N GLY A 41 -8.74 5.02 -4.83
CA GLY A 41 -7.37 5.06 -5.32
C GLY A 41 -6.53 6.22 -4.77
N LYS A 42 -6.88 6.75 -3.60
CA LYS A 42 -6.08 7.78 -2.91
C LYS A 42 -5.74 7.36 -1.49
N ILE A 43 -4.51 6.96 -1.28
CA ILE A 43 -4.00 6.49 0.02
C ILE A 43 -4.24 7.51 1.16
N VAL A 44 -4.14 8.82 0.89
CA VAL A 44 -4.39 9.87 1.89
C VAL A 44 -5.84 9.82 2.40
N GLY A 45 -6.80 9.58 1.48
CA GLY A 45 -8.20 9.42 1.84
C GLY A 45 -8.42 8.20 2.71
N PHE A 46 -7.88 7.06 2.30
CA PHE A 46 -7.94 5.81 3.05
C PHE A 46 -7.37 5.97 4.47
N PHE A 47 -6.18 6.53 4.60
CA PHE A 47 -5.57 6.78 5.92
C PHE A 47 -6.41 7.72 6.79
N GLY A 48 -6.98 8.78 6.18
CA GLY A 48 -7.89 9.68 6.90
C GLY A 48 -9.14 8.97 7.44
N GLU A 49 -9.71 8.06 6.66
CA GLU A 49 -10.91 7.30 7.04
C GLU A 49 -10.62 6.29 8.15
N ILE A 50 -9.55 5.48 8.03
CA ILE A 50 -9.21 4.51 9.08
C ILE A 50 -8.78 5.20 10.38
N ARG A 51 -8.09 6.36 10.29
CA ARG A 51 -7.77 7.19 11.45
C ARG A 51 -9.03 7.73 12.12
N ALA A 52 -10.00 8.21 11.35
CA ALA A 52 -11.29 8.68 11.89
C ALA A 52 -12.07 7.56 12.59
N ARG A 53 -11.83 6.29 12.22
CA ARG A 53 -12.34 5.10 12.91
C ARG A 53 -11.47 4.68 14.11
N GLY A 54 -10.52 5.51 14.53
CA GLY A 54 -9.66 5.30 15.68
C GLY A 54 -8.50 4.35 15.43
N PHE A 55 -8.06 4.16 14.19
CA PHE A 55 -6.83 3.42 13.90
C PHE A 55 -5.60 4.30 14.17
N THR A 56 -4.77 3.83 15.09
CA THR A 56 -3.51 4.47 15.50
C THR A 56 -2.44 3.38 15.54
N PRO A 57 -1.78 3.08 14.42
CA PRO A 57 -0.77 2.02 14.36
C PRO A 57 0.41 2.36 15.26
N ARG A 58 0.88 1.39 16.05
CA ARG A 58 2.12 1.47 16.83
C ARG A 58 3.33 1.27 15.94
N GLY A 59 3.23 0.32 15.01
CA GLY A 59 4.28 -0.02 14.08
C GLY A 59 3.77 -0.13 12.64
N ILE A 60 4.59 0.34 11.72
CA ILE A 60 4.40 0.28 10.28
C ILE A 60 5.60 -0.42 9.66
N ILE A 61 5.37 -1.39 8.76
CA ILE A 61 6.42 -1.94 7.90
C ILE A 61 6.16 -1.48 6.47
N ASP A 62 7.15 -0.82 5.85
CA ASP A 62 7.13 -0.38 4.45
C ASP A 62 8.12 -1.23 3.66
N VAL A 63 7.61 -2.25 2.95
CA VAL A 63 8.40 -3.15 2.12
C VAL A 63 8.43 -2.61 0.69
N GLY A 64 9.63 -2.36 0.18
CA GLY A 64 9.85 -1.59 -1.05
C GLY A 64 9.71 -0.10 -0.79
N ALA A 65 10.44 0.38 0.22
CA ALA A 65 10.30 1.77 0.68
C ALA A 65 10.82 2.80 -0.34
N ASN A 66 11.60 2.39 -1.33
CA ASN A 66 12.20 3.27 -2.34
C ASN A 66 12.82 4.51 -1.67
N ARG A 67 12.42 5.74 -2.04
CA ARG A 67 12.92 6.99 -1.43
C ARG A 67 12.26 7.33 -0.09
N GLY A 68 11.33 6.51 0.40
CA GLY A 68 10.61 6.72 1.66
C GLY A 68 9.43 7.70 1.56
N ASP A 69 8.92 7.97 0.37
CA ASP A 69 7.84 8.94 0.18
C ASP A 69 6.52 8.43 0.77
N TRP A 70 6.22 7.15 0.62
CA TRP A 70 5.07 6.52 1.25
C TRP A 70 5.21 6.54 2.79
N THR A 71 6.38 6.20 3.32
CA THR A 71 6.66 6.28 4.77
C THR A 71 6.45 7.70 5.30
N ARG A 72 6.96 8.74 4.61
CA ARG A 72 6.73 10.15 5.03
C ARG A 72 5.25 10.50 5.05
N LEU A 73 4.51 10.05 4.04
CA LEU A 73 3.06 10.26 3.98
C LEU A 73 2.36 9.56 5.15
N ALA A 74 2.67 8.29 5.43
CA ALA A 74 2.09 7.55 6.54
C ALA A 74 2.37 8.25 7.88
N LEU A 75 3.61 8.66 8.13
CA LEU A 75 4.01 9.38 9.35
C LEU A 75 3.37 10.78 9.46
N SER A 76 3.05 11.44 8.36
CA SER A 76 2.31 12.71 8.41
C SER A 76 0.89 12.55 8.97
N ILE A 77 0.33 11.35 8.88
CA ILE A 77 -1.02 11.02 9.36
C ILE A 77 -0.95 10.28 10.71
N PHE A 78 0.05 9.44 10.90
CA PHE A 78 0.31 8.62 12.09
C PHE A 78 1.67 8.97 12.70
N PRO A 79 1.82 10.17 13.29
CA PRO A 79 3.13 10.70 13.72
C PRO A 79 3.78 9.93 14.88
N ASP A 80 2.99 9.16 15.62
CA ASP A 80 3.47 8.39 16.78
C ASP A 80 3.86 6.96 16.42
N ALA A 81 3.72 6.55 15.15
CA ALA A 81 4.08 5.22 14.71
C ALA A 81 5.59 5.06 14.57
N SER A 82 6.13 3.93 15.05
CA SER A 82 7.47 3.47 14.67
C SER A 82 7.42 2.83 13.29
N VAL A 83 8.50 2.92 12.51
CA VAL A 83 8.54 2.39 11.14
C VAL A 83 9.78 1.55 10.90
N ILE A 84 9.61 0.41 10.25
CA ILE A 84 10.69 -0.37 9.63
C ILE A 84 10.53 -0.26 8.12
N MET A 85 11.49 0.34 7.44
CA MET A 85 11.59 0.36 5.99
C MET A 85 12.51 -0.75 5.50
N ILE A 86 12.06 -1.54 4.53
CA ILE A 86 12.85 -2.60 3.89
C ILE A 86 13.03 -2.23 2.42
N GLU A 87 14.29 -2.00 1.99
CA GLU A 87 14.61 -1.59 0.62
C GLU A 87 16.02 -2.05 0.26
N PRO A 88 16.20 -2.86 -0.80
CA PRO A 88 17.49 -3.44 -1.13
C PRO A 88 18.43 -2.51 -1.89
N GLN A 89 17.92 -1.51 -2.61
CA GLN A 89 18.70 -0.73 -3.57
C GLN A 89 19.66 0.25 -2.89
N ASP A 90 20.95 0.21 -3.28
CA ASP A 90 21.99 1.13 -2.78
C ASP A 90 21.65 2.59 -3.01
N GLU A 91 21.03 2.87 -4.14
CA GLU A 91 20.62 4.21 -4.57
C GLU A 91 19.61 4.85 -3.61
N MET A 92 18.86 4.03 -2.85
CA MET A 92 17.85 4.50 -1.90
C MET A 92 18.41 4.76 -0.51
N GLN A 93 19.55 4.15 -0.16
CA GLN A 93 20.16 4.26 1.16
C GLN A 93 20.34 5.71 1.66
N PRO A 94 20.83 6.69 0.87
CA PRO A 94 21.01 8.06 1.37
C PRO A 94 19.68 8.72 1.80
N TYR A 95 18.58 8.43 1.08
CA TYR A 95 17.26 8.98 1.40
C TYR A 95 16.68 8.37 2.68
N LEU A 96 16.77 7.04 2.80
CA LEU A 96 16.19 6.29 3.92
C LEU A 96 17.00 6.50 5.21
N SER A 97 18.33 6.51 5.14
CA SER A 97 19.18 6.84 6.29
C SER A 97 18.92 8.26 6.79
N LYS A 98 18.75 9.24 5.87
CA LYS A 98 18.38 10.61 6.24
C LYS A 98 16.99 10.69 6.91
N LEU A 99 16.03 9.89 6.44
CA LEU A 99 14.71 9.84 7.06
C LEU A 99 14.81 9.31 8.50
N CYS A 100 15.50 8.18 8.70
CA CYS A 100 15.71 7.60 10.03
C CYS A 100 16.48 8.51 10.99
N SER A 101 17.42 9.31 10.49
CA SER A 101 18.14 10.27 11.37
C SER A 101 17.27 11.42 11.87
N ASN A 102 16.12 11.68 11.22
CA ASN A 102 15.23 12.79 11.56
C ASN A 102 13.93 12.35 12.25
N VAL A 103 13.63 11.04 12.30
CA VAL A 103 12.39 10.49 12.84
C VAL A 103 12.71 9.42 13.88
N ALA A 104 12.33 9.68 15.12
CA ALA A 104 12.48 8.69 16.19
C ALA A 104 11.64 7.43 15.90
N GLY A 105 12.19 6.25 16.19
CA GLY A 105 11.50 4.97 15.91
C GLY A 105 11.44 4.58 14.42
N CYS A 106 12.21 5.27 13.58
CA CYS A 106 12.34 4.92 12.17
C CYS A 106 13.61 4.08 11.94
N HIS A 107 13.45 2.93 11.33
CA HIS A 107 14.51 1.95 11.05
C HIS A 107 14.57 1.66 9.56
N TYR A 108 15.76 1.43 9.06
CA TYR A 108 16.01 1.04 7.67
C TYR A 108 16.81 -0.26 7.62
N VAL A 109 16.28 -1.23 6.88
CA VAL A 109 16.89 -2.54 6.61
C VAL A 109 17.24 -2.59 5.13
N LYS A 110 18.54 -2.64 4.82
CA LYS A 110 19.04 -2.76 3.44
C LYS A 110 18.99 -4.22 3.00
N ALA A 111 17.81 -4.67 2.61
CA ALA A 111 17.55 -6.03 2.12
C ALA A 111 16.27 -6.06 1.28
N GLY A 112 16.08 -7.10 0.48
CA GLY A 112 14.78 -7.50 -0.01
C GLY A 112 14.01 -8.27 1.05
N ALA A 113 12.68 -8.37 0.89
CA ALA A 113 11.85 -9.25 1.70
C ALA A 113 11.42 -10.47 0.89
N GLY A 114 11.46 -11.65 1.49
CA GLY A 114 11.08 -12.89 0.82
C GLY A 114 10.68 -14.00 1.77
N ARG A 115 10.33 -15.16 1.22
CA ARG A 115 9.89 -16.36 1.96
C ARG A 115 11.01 -16.96 2.82
N VAL A 116 12.25 -16.89 2.33
CA VAL A 116 13.43 -17.46 2.95
C VAL A 116 14.54 -16.43 2.94
N ALA A 117 15.23 -16.29 4.07
CA ALA A 117 16.41 -15.42 4.15
C ALA A 117 17.58 -16.00 3.33
N GLY A 118 18.37 -15.12 2.73
CA GLY A 118 19.51 -15.52 1.89
C GLY A 118 19.89 -14.47 0.88
N GLU A 119 20.30 -14.90 -0.29
CA GLU A 119 20.68 -14.02 -1.39
C GLU A 119 19.86 -14.33 -2.65
N LEU A 120 19.35 -13.28 -3.29
CA LEU A 120 18.68 -13.37 -4.58
C LEU A 120 19.31 -12.36 -5.56
N VAL A 121 19.12 -12.62 -6.85
CA VAL A 121 19.54 -11.69 -7.89
C VAL A 121 18.39 -10.74 -8.20
N GLN A 122 18.60 -9.45 -8.00
CA GLN A 122 17.68 -8.39 -8.35
C GLN A 122 18.03 -7.78 -9.70
N THR A 123 17.04 -7.63 -10.58
CA THR A 123 17.17 -6.85 -11.82
C THR A 123 16.88 -5.39 -11.51
N ILE A 124 17.83 -4.52 -11.87
CA ILE A 124 17.76 -3.08 -11.63
C ILE A 124 17.36 -2.39 -12.93
N TRP A 125 16.19 -1.76 -12.94
CA TRP A 125 15.72 -0.98 -14.08
C TRP A 125 16.19 0.48 -14.00
N PRO A 126 16.29 1.20 -15.14
CA PRO A 126 16.76 2.60 -15.14
C PRO A 126 15.92 3.57 -14.31
N ASP A 127 14.63 3.29 -14.12
CA ASP A 127 13.72 4.06 -13.28
C ASP A 127 13.84 3.71 -11.78
N LEU A 128 14.59 2.64 -11.45
CA LEU A 128 14.80 2.07 -10.13
C LEU A 128 13.52 1.55 -9.45
N ALA A 129 12.38 2.19 -9.68
CA ALA A 129 11.10 1.85 -9.04
C ALA A 129 10.56 0.49 -9.48
N GLY A 130 10.75 0.11 -10.73
CA GLY A 130 10.32 -1.18 -11.28
C GLY A 130 11.25 -2.37 -10.97
N SER A 131 12.34 -2.17 -10.22
CA SER A 131 13.34 -3.22 -9.95
C SER A 131 12.74 -4.42 -9.22
N SER A 132 13.05 -5.64 -9.69
CA SER A 132 12.36 -6.87 -9.25
C SER A 132 13.31 -8.07 -9.12
N PHE A 133 12.93 -9.06 -8.30
CA PHE A 133 13.58 -10.36 -8.18
C PHE A 133 13.02 -11.42 -9.16
N LEU A 134 11.97 -11.10 -9.91
CA LEU A 134 11.30 -12.07 -10.80
C LEU A 134 12.05 -12.39 -12.10
N PRO A 135 12.75 -11.45 -12.76
CA PRO A 135 13.49 -11.78 -13.97
C PRO A 135 14.54 -12.85 -13.73
N GLU A 136 14.72 -13.72 -14.72
CA GLU A 136 15.73 -14.78 -14.67
C GLU A 136 17.15 -14.20 -14.61
N VAL A 137 18.06 -14.94 -13.95
CA VAL A 137 19.46 -14.54 -13.82
C VAL A 137 20.15 -14.61 -15.18
N ASP A 138 20.74 -13.50 -15.59
CA ASP A 138 21.51 -13.38 -16.82
C ASP A 138 22.96 -12.94 -16.52
N ARG A 139 23.94 -13.72 -16.98
CA ARG A 139 25.36 -13.46 -16.71
C ARG A 139 25.86 -12.12 -17.27
N GLY A 140 25.37 -11.72 -18.46
CA GLY A 140 25.74 -10.44 -19.07
C GLY A 140 25.15 -9.26 -18.30
N GLN A 141 23.95 -9.40 -17.79
CA GLN A 141 23.30 -8.38 -16.95
C GLN A 141 23.99 -8.27 -15.58
N LEU A 142 24.43 -9.38 -14.99
CA LEU A 142 25.25 -9.37 -13.77
C LEU A 142 26.58 -8.64 -14.00
N GLN A 143 27.29 -8.97 -15.08
CA GLN A 143 28.57 -8.32 -15.42
C GLN A 143 28.42 -6.82 -15.71
N SER A 144 27.32 -6.41 -16.29
CA SER A 144 27.04 -4.99 -16.59
C SER A 144 26.44 -4.21 -15.41
N GLY A 145 26.18 -4.86 -14.27
CA GLY A 145 25.55 -4.25 -13.08
C GLY A 145 24.06 -3.99 -13.21
N LYS A 146 23.42 -4.48 -14.27
CA LYS A 146 21.94 -4.43 -14.43
C LYS A 146 21.23 -5.46 -13.56
N GLN A 147 21.94 -6.51 -13.15
CA GLN A 147 21.51 -7.42 -12.12
C GLN A 147 22.55 -7.42 -10.99
N ARG A 148 22.08 -7.54 -9.74
CA ARG A 148 22.93 -7.52 -8.54
C ARG A 148 22.47 -8.59 -7.55
N THR A 149 23.44 -9.25 -6.92
CA THR A 149 23.17 -10.10 -5.76
C THR A 149 22.74 -9.21 -4.58
N THR A 150 21.64 -9.54 -3.97
CA THR A 150 21.00 -8.74 -2.93
C THR A 150 20.62 -9.63 -1.76
N GLN A 151 20.89 -9.19 -0.54
CA GLN A 151 20.44 -9.86 0.69
C GLN A 151 18.92 -9.83 0.77
N VAL A 152 18.34 -10.94 1.21
CA VAL A 152 16.90 -11.10 1.45
C VAL A 152 16.69 -11.57 2.88
N VAL A 153 15.73 -10.97 3.55
CA VAL A 153 15.29 -11.32 4.90
C VAL A 153 13.83 -11.77 4.89
N THR A 154 13.42 -12.50 5.90
CA THR A 154 11.99 -12.71 6.17
C THR A 154 11.50 -11.63 7.13
N ILE A 155 10.26 -11.19 7.01
CA ILE A 155 9.66 -10.26 7.99
C ILE A 155 9.62 -10.94 9.37
N ASP A 156 9.34 -12.24 9.40
CA ASP A 156 9.32 -13.02 10.65
C ASP A 156 10.66 -13.02 11.38
N SER A 157 11.79 -13.21 10.66
CA SER A 157 13.12 -13.16 11.29
C SER A 157 13.48 -11.75 11.76
N LEU A 158 13.13 -10.72 11.01
CA LEU A 158 13.32 -9.34 11.45
C LEU A 158 12.58 -9.05 12.75
N LEU A 159 11.32 -9.48 12.86
CA LEU A 159 10.50 -9.25 14.05
C LEU A 159 10.96 -10.09 15.25
N SER A 160 11.41 -11.33 15.04
CA SER A 160 11.82 -12.19 16.13
C SER A 160 13.25 -11.94 16.64
N GLU A 161 14.18 -11.57 15.75
CA GLU A 161 15.61 -11.51 16.05
C GLU A 161 16.12 -10.08 16.21
N THR A 162 15.62 -9.14 15.38
CA THR A 162 16.13 -7.76 15.36
C THR A 162 15.22 -6.77 16.07
N TYR A 163 13.91 -6.94 15.94
CA TYR A 163 12.90 -6.01 16.48
C TYR A 163 11.81 -6.75 17.29
N PRO A 164 12.14 -7.51 18.35
CA PRO A 164 11.19 -8.39 19.06
C PRO A 164 10.03 -7.63 19.72
N GLU A 165 10.22 -6.36 20.08
CA GLU A 165 9.18 -5.53 20.68
C GLU A 165 8.33 -4.78 19.64
N PHE A 166 8.67 -4.89 18.35
CA PHE A 166 7.94 -4.18 17.30
C PHE A 166 6.62 -4.89 16.96
N VAL A 167 5.53 -4.15 16.99
CA VAL A 167 4.20 -4.65 16.66
C VAL A 167 3.72 -4.02 15.37
N PRO A 168 3.73 -4.74 14.24
CA PRO A 168 3.30 -4.22 12.96
C PRO A 168 1.77 -4.20 12.88
N ASP A 169 1.15 -3.05 13.12
CA ASP A 169 -0.30 -2.87 12.96
C ASP A 169 -0.68 -2.59 11.49
N LEU A 170 0.27 -2.07 10.70
CA LEU A 170 0.14 -1.79 9.27
C LEU A 170 1.38 -2.28 8.52
N ILE A 171 1.18 -3.06 7.45
CA ILE A 171 2.25 -3.50 6.54
C ILE A 171 1.89 -3.12 5.11
N LYS A 172 2.81 -2.43 4.41
CA LYS A 172 2.71 -2.14 2.98
C LYS A 172 3.74 -2.98 2.24
N LEU A 173 3.34 -3.56 1.11
CA LEU A 173 4.20 -4.29 0.18
C LEU A 173 4.01 -3.73 -1.23
N ASP A 174 5.10 -3.28 -1.83
CA ASP A 174 5.17 -2.79 -3.20
C ASP A 174 6.60 -3.10 -3.70
N ILE A 175 6.78 -4.33 -4.17
CA ILE A 175 8.07 -4.92 -4.52
C ILE A 175 8.05 -5.62 -5.88
N GLN A 176 7.18 -5.10 -6.73
CA GLN A 176 7.15 -5.37 -8.17
C GLN A 176 7.04 -6.87 -8.50
N GLY A 177 6.01 -7.50 -7.90
CA GLY A 177 5.61 -8.88 -8.17
C GLY A 177 6.16 -9.92 -7.19
N PHE A 178 6.95 -9.53 -6.19
CA PHE A 178 7.50 -10.44 -5.19
C PHE A 178 6.70 -10.46 -3.88
N GLU A 179 5.51 -9.84 -3.87
CA GLU A 179 4.66 -9.62 -2.69
C GLU A 179 4.26 -10.93 -2.01
N LEU A 180 3.87 -11.97 -2.75
CA LEU A 180 3.50 -13.27 -2.19
C LEU A 180 4.68 -13.98 -1.54
N GLU A 181 5.89 -13.81 -2.07
CA GLU A 181 7.10 -14.34 -1.46
C GLU A 181 7.40 -13.63 -0.13
N ALA A 182 7.28 -12.30 -0.09
CA ALA A 182 7.47 -11.54 1.14
C ALA A 182 6.38 -11.84 2.18
N LEU A 183 5.12 -11.94 1.78
CA LEU A 183 3.99 -12.33 2.64
C LEU A 183 4.16 -13.75 3.20
N SER A 184 4.71 -14.67 2.41
CA SER A 184 5.03 -16.04 2.88
C SER A 184 6.19 -16.08 3.89
N GLY A 185 6.99 -15.02 4.00
CA GLY A 185 8.00 -14.81 5.04
C GLY A 185 7.54 -13.92 6.18
N ALA A 186 6.22 -13.68 6.28
CA ALA A 186 5.58 -12.83 7.29
C ALA A 186 4.43 -13.55 8.02
N GLU A 187 4.48 -14.86 8.10
CA GLU A 187 3.37 -15.70 8.62
C GLU A 187 2.98 -15.33 10.06
N THR A 188 3.91 -14.91 10.90
CA THR A 188 3.63 -14.52 12.30
C THR A 188 2.87 -13.19 12.41
N THR A 189 2.77 -12.43 11.31
CA THR A 189 2.04 -11.16 11.29
C THR A 189 0.54 -11.34 11.07
N PHE A 190 0.13 -12.45 10.41
CA PHE A 190 -1.28 -12.74 10.18
C PHE A 190 -2.04 -12.96 11.51
N GLY A 191 -3.25 -12.42 11.56
CA GLY A 191 -4.05 -12.38 12.80
C GLY A 191 -3.62 -11.30 13.80
N ARG A 192 -2.42 -10.71 13.68
CA ARG A 192 -1.91 -9.62 14.54
C ARG A 192 -1.99 -8.26 13.84
N THR A 193 -1.50 -8.15 12.62
CA THR A 193 -1.58 -6.93 11.79
C THR A 193 -3.04 -6.60 11.46
N GLU A 194 -3.44 -5.34 11.64
CA GLU A 194 -4.80 -4.88 11.36
C GLU A 194 -5.03 -4.60 9.87
N VAL A 195 -4.01 -4.05 9.19
CA VAL A 195 -4.11 -3.59 7.81
C VAL A 195 -2.89 -4.03 7.01
N PHE A 196 -3.13 -4.63 5.86
CA PHE A 196 -2.13 -4.80 4.81
C PHE A 196 -2.49 -3.92 3.61
N ILE A 197 -1.49 -3.30 2.98
CA ILE A 197 -1.62 -2.65 1.68
C ILE A 197 -0.65 -3.35 0.75
N VAL A 198 -1.17 -3.94 -0.32
CA VAL A 198 -0.38 -4.79 -1.22
C VAL A 198 -0.56 -4.29 -2.65
N GLU A 199 0.55 -3.94 -3.32
CA GLU A 199 0.53 -3.71 -4.75
C GLU A 199 0.23 -5.01 -5.46
N THR A 200 -0.68 -4.97 -6.44
CA THR A 200 -1.05 -6.14 -7.23
C THR A 200 -1.11 -5.79 -8.71
N SER A 201 -0.74 -6.74 -9.55
CA SER A 201 -0.84 -6.60 -11.00
C SER A 201 -2.06 -7.35 -11.54
N LEU A 202 -2.84 -6.70 -12.42
CA LEU A 202 -3.98 -7.33 -13.08
C LEU A 202 -3.54 -8.22 -14.26
N PHE A 203 -2.31 -8.02 -14.73
CA PHE A 203 -1.65 -8.77 -15.80
C PHE A 203 -0.29 -9.27 -15.33
N GLY A 204 0.14 -10.43 -15.79
CA GLY A 204 1.51 -10.91 -15.57
C GLY A 204 2.48 -10.18 -16.52
N PHE A 205 3.07 -9.08 -16.07
CA PHE A 205 4.04 -8.31 -16.85
C PHE A 205 5.44 -8.94 -16.83
N LEU A 206 5.75 -9.67 -15.76
CA LEU A 206 6.99 -10.39 -15.59
C LEU A 206 6.75 -11.90 -15.51
N PRO A 207 7.72 -12.74 -15.87
CA PRO A 207 7.61 -14.18 -15.73
C PRO A 207 7.24 -14.59 -14.30
N ARG A 208 6.24 -15.45 -14.14
CA ARG A 208 5.77 -15.95 -12.84
C ARG A 208 5.26 -14.87 -11.86
N GLN A 209 4.99 -13.66 -12.33
CA GLN A 209 4.41 -12.61 -11.51
C GLN A 209 2.99 -12.99 -11.08
N PRO A 210 2.69 -12.99 -9.78
CA PRO A 210 1.33 -13.18 -9.29
C PRO A 210 0.40 -12.09 -9.82
N VAL A 211 -0.83 -12.47 -10.16
CA VAL A 211 -1.86 -11.50 -10.50
C VAL A 211 -2.79 -11.24 -9.32
N THR A 212 -3.55 -10.17 -9.39
CA THR A 212 -4.45 -9.68 -8.33
C THR A 212 -5.31 -10.80 -7.70
N ARG A 213 -5.83 -11.73 -8.51
CA ARG A 213 -6.63 -12.86 -8.02
C ARG A 213 -5.86 -13.72 -7.02
N GLU A 214 -4.58 -13.98 -7.29
CA GLU A 214 -3.74 -14.85 -6.45
C GLU A 214 -3.42 -14.16 -5.13
N VAL A 215 -3.18 -12.85 -5.16
CA VAL A 215 -2.97 -12.05 -3.95
C VAL A 215 -4.24 -12.01 -3.08
N ILE A 216 -5.42 -11.77 -3.69
CA ILE A 216 -6.70 -11.77 -2.96
C ILE A 216 -6.95 -13.15 -2.33
N SER A 217 -6.75 -14.24 -3.07
CA SER A 217 -6.91 -15.61 -2.55
C SER A 217 -5.97 -15.88 -1.38
N PHE A 218 -4.69 -15.51 -1.52
CA PHE A 218 -3.68 -15.68 -0.48
C PHE A 218 -4.05 -14.97 0.83
N MET A 219 -4.54 -13.73 0.73
CA MET A 219 -4.96 -12.93 1.88
C MET A 219 -6.25 -13.48 2.51
N PHE A 220 -7.21 -13.90 1.67
CA PHE A 220 -8.46 -14.52 2.13
C PHE A 220 -8.20 -15.81 2.93
N ASP A 221 -7.32 -16.68 2.45
CA ASP A 221 -6.95 -17.92 3.13
C ASP A 221 -6.29 -17.68 4.51
N ARG A 222 -5.81 -16.44 4.77
CA ARG A 222 -5.21 -16.01 6.04
C ARG A 222 -6.13 -15.15 6.90
N GLY A 223 -7.44 -15.10 6.56
CA GLY A 223 -8.46 -14.39 7.33
C GLY A 223 -8.48 -12.88 7.10
N TYR A 224 -8.08 -12.42 5.91
CA TYR A 224 -8.15 -11.02 5.52
C TYR A 224 -9.07 -10.82 4.33
N GLU A 225 -9.83 -9.74 4.36
CA GLU A 225 -10.75 -9.35 3.30
C GLU A 225 -10.30 -8.08 2.61
N LEU A 226 -10.53 -8.00 1.30
CA LEU A 226 -10.35 -6.77 0.56
C LEU A 226 -11.29 -5.69 1.12
N TYR A 227 -10.73 -4.53 1.45
CA TYR A 227 -11.46 -3.45 2.11
C TYR A 227 -11.53 -2.18 1.27
N ASP A 228 -10.43 -1.80 0.59
CA ASP A 228 -10.37 -0.61 -0.24
C ASP A 228 -9.32 -0.75 -1.36
N ILE A 229 -9.37 0.17 -2.33
CA ILE A 229 -8.36 0.38 -3.35
C ILE A 229 -7.69 1.71 -3.04
N THR A 230 -6.42 1.69 -2.63
CA THR A 230 -5.68 2.85 -2.13
C THR A 230 -4.80 3.52 -3.18
N GLY A 231 -4.54 2.83 -4.29
CA GLY A 231 -3.80 3.31 -5.44
C GLY A 231 -4.18 2.51 -6.69
N TYR A 232 -3.94 3.08 -7.87
CA TYR A 232 -4.04 2.33 -9.11
C TYR A 232 -3.24 2.99 -10.23
N GLN A 233 -2.79 2.17 -11.18
CA GLN A 233 -2.09 2.61 -12.38
C GLN A 233 -2.68 1.97 -13.63
N ARG A 234 -2.91 2.81 -14.65
CA ARG A 234 -3.35 2.33 -15.97
C ARG A 234 -2.16 2.06 -16.87
N ARG A 235 -2.27 1.02 -17.68
CA ARG A 235 -1.27 0.66 -18.69
C ARG A 235 -1.21 1.75 -19.77
N PRO A 236 -0.02 2.26 -20.12
CA PRO A 236 0.11 3.19 -21.25
C PRO A 236 -0.30 2.56 -22.60
N TYR A 237 -0.18 1.23 -22.72
CA TYR A 237 -0.42 0.49 -23.95
C TYR A 237 -1.87 0.59 -24.45
N ASP A 238 -2.86 0.44 -23.56
CA ASP A 238 -4.29 0.35 -23.95
C ASP A 238 -5.23 1.07 -22.98
N GLY A 239 -4.70 1.69 -21.92
CA GLY A 239 -5.49 2.35 -20.89
C GLY A 239 -6.19 1.40 -19.91
N ALA A 240 -6.01 0.08 -20.03
CA ALA A 240 -6.55 -0.86 -19.05
C ALA A 240 -5.92 -0.66 -17.68
N LEU A 241 -6.63 -1.03 -16.60
CA LEU A 241 -6.07 -1.04 -15.26
C LEU A 241 -4.96 -2.08 -15.21
N GLY A 242 -3.72 -1.64 -14.92
CA GLY A 242 -2.53 -2.48 -14.92
C GLY A 242 -2.17 -2.97 -13.52
N GLN A 243 -2.16 -2.06 -12.56
CA GLN A 243 -1.80 -2.31 -11.16
C GLN A 243 -2.79 -1.63 -10.22
N ALA A 244 -2.92 -2.16 -9.01
CA ALA A 244 -3.71 -1.56 -7.94
C ALA A 244 -3.07 -1.86 -6.58
N ASP A 245 -3.10 -0.86 -5.69
CA ASP A 245 -2.77 -1.02 -4.28
C ASP A 245 -4.04 -1.39 -3.53
N LEU A 246 -4.11 -2.61 -3.06
CA LEU A 246 -5.26 -3.16 -2.37
C LEU A 246 -5.04 -3.13 -0.85
N ALA A 247 -5.99 -2.53 -0.12
CA ALA A 247 -6.01 -2.58 1.32
C ALA A 247 -6.83 -3.79 1.80
N PHE A 248 -6.21 -4.62 2.64
CA PHE A 248 -6.84 -5.76 3.28
C PHE A 248 -6.92 -5.53 4.79
N VAL A 249 -8.02 -5.94 5.39
CA VAL A 249 -8.24 -5.88 6.84
C VAL A 249 -8.69 -7.24 7.36
N LYS A 250 -8.53 -7.51 8.65
CA LYS A 250 -9.01 -8.75 9.26
C LYS A 250 -10.50 -8.97 8.97
N ALA A 251 -10.85 -10.17 8.52
CA ALA A 251 -12.23 -10.55 8.22
C ALA A 251 -13.14 -10.34 9.45
N GLU A 252 -12.68 -10.74 10.62
CA GLU A 252 -13.37 -10.55 11.91
C GLU A 252 -12.77 -9.39 12.72
N GLY A 253 -12.31 -8.33 12.04
CA GLY A 253 -11.67 -7.19 12.65
C GLY A 253 -12.60 -5.99 12.85
N ARG A 254 -12.11 -4.98 13.57
CA ARG A 254 -12.81 -3.73 13.88
C ARG A 254 -13.38 -2.98 12.68
N PHE A 255 -12.74 -3.10 11.52
CA PHE A 255 -13.15 -2.39 10.31
C PHE A 255 -14.36 -3.03 9.62
N ARG A 256 -14.67 -4.29 9.94
CA ARG A 256 -15.78 -5.05 9.35
C ARG A 256 -16.89 -5.40 10.36
N ALA A 257 -16.78 -4.93 11.60
CA ALA A 257 -17.78 -5.20 12.66
C ALA A 257 -19.18 -4.63 12.35
N GLU A 258 -19.26 -3.57 11.54
CA GLU A 258 -20.53 -2.95 11.13
C GLU A 258 -20.79 -3.21 9.64
N THR A 259 -21.97 -3.75 9.32
CA THR A 259 -22.40 -4.06 7.94
C THR A 259 -23.51 -3.13 7.44
N LYS A 260 -23.76 -2.03 8.15
CA LYS A 260 -24.79 -1.04 7.76
C LYS A 260 -24.36 -0.29 6.50
N TRP A 261 -25.32 -0.14 5.60
CA TRP A 261 -25.16 0.66 4.38
C TRP A 261 -25.73 2.06 4.53
#